data_3fe2f481608b4e2d773075fbc9a516a0
#
_entry.id   3fe2f481608b4e2d773075fbc9a516a0
#
_cell.length_a   1.000
_cell.length_b   1.000
_cell.length_c   1.000
_cell.angle_alpha   90.00
_cell.angle_beta   90.00
_cell.angle_gamma   90.00
#
_symmetry.space_group_name_H-M   'P 1'
#
loop_
_entity.id
_entity.type
_entity.pdbx_description
1 polymer ?
#
loop_
_entity_poly.entity_id
_entity_poly.type
_entity_poly.pdbx_seq_one_letter_code
_entity_poly.pdbx_strand_id
1 'polypeptide(L)'
;MCSRDMDRGCAWESSEVGRLRGMSACAEPLSVAPAPEDGLALRFYEVTSADGTVLRAWTNDVEGPVLLLCNGLGTNPYAWPSLLDPDCGVRVVSWNHRGVGGSARPTDPDRVGQEEFVEDALAVLDDAGVVACAVAGWSIGVNTMFELAVTRPERVTGLFALAGVPGETFGSMGAPLFIPRFARKPIATAVARLLGLVGNPLHRVTSRLEIGPCAGRVVTHSGFMLPVTDEPLARLAIREFLTTPTDWYSHLALASSLHARVPLHSIDVPTTFVAGRYDVLAASHDMRTASERIPSAQYVELPGSHFLQMEKPREVHALLLELLDRVALRG
;
A
#
# COMPACT_ATOMS: atom_id res chain seq x y z
N MET A 1 53.87 58.33 -28.26
CA MET A 1 53.77 59.39 -27.27
C MET A 1 52.83 58.87 -26.20
N CYS A 2 53.38 58.51 -25.09
CA CYS A 2 53.00 58.76 -23.69
C CYS A 2 51.59 58.42 -23.32
N SER A 3 51.31 57.78 -22.29
CA SER A 3 51.96 57.13 -21.14
C SER A 3 50.84 56.92 -20.09
N ARG A 4 50.96 55.79 -19.36
CA ARG A 4 50.68 55.61 -17.89
C ARG A 4 49.29 55.64 -17.40
N ASP A 5 48.94 54.49 -16.85
CA ASP A 5 48.84 54.10 -15.42
C ASP A 5 47.57 54.54 -14.71
N MET A 6 46.76 53.61 -14.22
CA MET A 6 46.85 53.26 -12.82
C MET A 6 45.89 52.12 -12.51
N ASP A 7 46.49 51.06 -12.00
CA ASP A 7 45.94 50.05 -11.11
C ASP A 7 45.07 50.64 -9.98
N ARG A 8 43.94 49.99 -9.65
CA ARG A 8 43.54 49.72 -8.29
C ARG A 8 42.47 48.63 -8.28
N GLY A 9 42.88 47.52 -7.73
CA GLY A 9 42.07 46.37 -7.45
C GLY A 9 40.95 46.62 -6.45
N CYS A 10 39.92 45.81 -6.53
CA CYS A 10 39.08 45.42 -5.44
C CYS A 10 38.94 43.90 -5.51
N ALA A 11 39.74 43.27 -4.65
CA ALA A 11 39.57 41.89 -4.28
C ALA A 11 38.24 41.77 -3.53
N TRP A 12 37.35 40.93 -4.02
CA TRP A 12 36.28 40.37 -3.24
C TRP A 12 36.58 38.88 -3.05
N GLU A 13 36.72 38.56 -1.79
CA GLU A 13 37.14 37.27 -1.27
C GLU A 13 36.21 36.15 -1.70
N SER A 14 36.79 35.17 -2.34
CA SER A 14 36.31 33.81 -2.52
C SER A 14 36.41 33.08 -1.18
N SER A 15 35.38 33.08 -0.34
CA SER A 15 35.40 32.31 0.90
C SER A 15 34.05 31.73 1.37
N GLU A 16 33.11 31.45 0.46
CA GLU A 16 31.89 30.72 0.84
C GLU A 16 31.42 29.59 -0.11
N VAL A 17 32.18 29.25 -1.13
CA VAL A 17 31.87 28.10 -2.03
C VAL A 17 32.50 26.78 -1.57
N GLY A 18 33.17 26.76 -0.43
CA GLY A 18 33.98 25.64 0.04
C GLY A 18 33.30 24.70 1.06
N ARG A 19 32.02 24.81 1.39
CA ARG A 19 31.38 24.01 2.49
C ARG A 19 30.17 23.18 2.11
N LEU A 20 29.92 22.92 0.84
CA LEU A 20 28.83 22.01 0.39
C LEU A 20 29.36 20.79 -0.39
N ARG A 21 30.62 20.45 -0.26
CA ARG A 21 31.19 19.17 -0.74
C ARG A 21 31.50 18.29 0.47
N GLY A 22 30.56 17.45 0.88
CA GLY A 22 30.85 16.47 1.92
C GLY A 22 29.65 15.84 2.60
N MET A 23 28.51 15.67 1.90
CA MET A 23 27.50 14.72 2.32
C MET A 23 27.20 13.77 1.17
N SER A 24 28.18 12.95 0.85
CA SER A 24 27.89 11.64 0.26
C SER A 24 27.22 10.84 1.35
N ALA A 25 25.90 10.85 1.36
CA ALA A 25 25.14 9.89 2.12
C ALA A 25 25.47 8.52 1.53
N CYS A 26 26.37 7.79 2.21
CA CYS A 26 26.42 6.34 2.04
C CYS A 26 25.00 5.84 2.24
N ALA A 27 24.38 5.33 1.18
CA ALA A 27 23.16 4.56 1.31
C ALA A 27 23.51 3.41 2.27
N GLU A 28 22.89 3.42 3.45
CA GLU A 28 22.96 2.26 4.33
C GLU A 28 22.46 1.06 3.54
N PRO A 29 23.13 -0.10 3.59
CA PRO A 29 22.65 -1.29 2.91
C PRO A 29 21.25 -1.59 3.44
N LEU A 30 20.29 -1.66 2.52
CA LEU A 30 18.91 -2.05 2.79
C LEU A 30 18.93 -3.29 3.68
N SER A 31 18.34 -3.18 4.86
CA SER A 31 18.17 -4.30 5.78
C SER A 31 17.51 -5.44 4.99
N VAL A 32 18.24 -6.52 4.77
CA VAL A 32 17.72 -7.73 4.18
C VAL A 32 16.61 -8.21 5.10
N ALA A 33 15.37 -8.24 4.59
CA ALA A 33 14.26 -8.82 5.34
C ALA A 33 14.66 -10.26 5.78
N PRO A 34 14.28 -10.68 6.99
CA PRO A 34 14.55 -12.04 7.45
C PRO A 34 14.10 -13.05 6.40
N ALA A 35 14.83 -14.16 6.29
CA ALA A 35 14.41 -15.29 5.47
C ALA A 35 12.97 -15.68 5.83
N PRO A 36 12.15 -16.15 4.85
CA PRO A 36 10.79 -16.57 5.15
C PRO A 36 10.81 -17.56 6.32
N GLU A 37 9.88 -17.38 7.26
CA GLU A 37 9.68 -18.36 8.34
C GLU A 37 9.38 -19.72 7.69
N ASP A 38 9.96 -20.81 8.20
CA ASP A 38 9.78 -22.16 7.67
C ASP A 38 8.28 -22.46 7.48
N GLY A 39 7.89 -22.75 6.25
CA GLY A 39 6.52 -23.14 5.89
C GLY A 39 5.68 -22.07 5.18
N LEU A 40 6.16 -20.84 4.99
CA LEU A 40 5.45 -19.83 4.20
C LEU A 40 5.83 -19.89 2.72
N ALA A 41 4.84 -19.86 1.85
CA ALA A 41 5.04 -19.69 0.41
C ALA A 41 5.31 -18.21 0.11
N LEU A 42 6.58 -17.80 0.07
CA LEU A 42 6.96 -16.40 -0.12
C LEU A 42 8.35 -16.29 -0.73
N ARG A 43 8.44 -15.63 -1.88
CA ARG A 43 9.70 -15.28 -2.54
C ARG A 43 9.68 -13.80 -2.93
N PHE A 44 10.75 -13.09 -2.56
CA PHE A 44 10.97 -11.70 -2.98
C PHE A 44 11.87 -11.63 -4.22
N TYR A 45 11.64 -10.61 -5.06
CA TYR A 45 12.45 -10.29 -6.23
C TYR A 45 12.37 -8.79 -6.52
N GLU A 46 13.18 -8.30 -7.45
CA GLU A 46 13.21 -6.89 -7.83
C GLU A 46 12.54 -6.68 -9.18
N VAL A 47 11.75 -5.61 -9.28
CA VAL A 47 11.11 -5.16 -10.52
C VAL A 47 11.41 -3.68 -10.70
N THR A 48 11.74 -3.26 -11.90
CA THR A 48 11.96 -1.83 -12.20
C THR A 48 10.70 -1.23 -12.79
N SER A 49 10.16 -0.20 -12.13
CA SER A 49 9.01 0.57 -12.61
C SER A 49 9.36 1.47 -13.78
N ALA A 50 8.36 2.03 -14.44
CA ALA A 50 8.52 2.84 -15.66
C ALA A 50 9.44 4.06 -15.49
N ASP A 51 9.53 4.63 -14.30
CA ASP A 51 10.39 5.77 -13.97
C ASP A 51 11.80 5.36 -13.46
N GLY A 52 12.13 4.06 -13.51
CA GLY A 52 13.40 3.53 -13.03
C GLY A 52 13.42 3.21 -11.52
N THR A 53 12.34 3.41 -10.80
CA THR A 53 12.24 3.04 -9.38
C THR A 53 12.29 1.53 -9.22
N VAL A 54 13.24 1.01 -8.41
CA VAL A 54 13.35 -0.41 -8.11
C VAL A 54 12.38 -0.78 -7.00
N LEU A 55 11.46 -1.68 -7.32
CA LEU A 55 10.43 -2.19 -6.42
C LEU A 55 10.86 -3.54 -5.85
N ARG A 56 10.61 -3.76 -4.57
CA ARG A 56 10.66 -5.08 -3.99
C ARG A 56 9.33 -5.77 -4.19
N ALA A 57 9.25 -6.58 -5.24
CA ALA A 57 8.10 -7.42 -5.54
C ALA A 57 8.18 -8.74 -4.76
N TRP A 58 7.05 -9.45 -4.69
CA TRP A 58 6.97 -10.76 -4.07
C TRP A 58 5.89 -11.62 -4.72
N THR A 59 6.05 -12.92 -4.59
CA THR A 59 5.11 -13.95 -5.04
C THR A 59 5.09 -15.08 -4.03
N ASN A 60 4.00 -15.82 -3.98
CA ASN A 60 3.92 -17.06 -3.20
C ASN A 60 4.33 -18.31 -4.01
N ASP A 61 4.58 -18.16 -5.33
CA ASP A 61 4.92 -19.24 -6.26
C ASP A 61 3.97 -20.47 -6.22
N VAL A 62 2.76 -20.31 -5.71
CA VAL A 62 1.74 -21.36 -5.68
C VAL A 62 1.14 -21.54 -7.07
N GLU A 63 0.78 -22.77 -7.43
CA GLU A 63 0.05 -23.05 -8.66
C GLU A 63 -1.41 -22.62 -8.53
N GLY A 64 -1.96 -21.99 -9.58
CA GLY A 64 -3.34 -21.55 -9.60
C GLY A 64 -3.57 -20.31 -10.48
N PRO A 65 -4.80 -19.79 -10.51
CA PRO A 65 -5.10 -18.53 -11.17
C PRO A 65 -4.27 -17.39 -10.57
N VAL A 66 -3.78 -16.50 -11.45
CA VAL A 66 -2.96 -15.36 -11.00
C VAL A 66 -3.82 -14.28 -10.41
N LEU A 67 -3.39 -13.77 -9.26
CA LEU A 67 -3.95 -12.63 -8.56
C LEU A 67 -2.90 -11.53 -8.41
N LEU A 68 -3.14 -10.36 -8.98
CA LEU A 68 -2.38 -9.17 -8.62
C LEU A 68 -2.92 -8.62 -7.30
N LEU A 69 -2.07 -8.46 -6.29
CA LEU A 69 -2.45 -7.86 -5.02
C LEU A 69 -1.91 -6.43 -4.89
N CYS A 70 -2.80 -5.45 -4.96
CA CYS A 70 -2.54 -4.06 -4.60
C CYS A 70 -2.72 -3.91 -3.08
N ASN A 71 -1.63 -3.90 -2.34
CA ASN A 71 -1.64 -3.98 -0.89
C ASN A 71 -2.01 -2.64 -0.22
N GLY A 72 -2.33 -2.65 1.06
CA GLY A 72 -2.53 -1.45 1.87
C GLY A 72 -1.24 -0.64 2.01
N LEU A 73 -1.36 0.66 2.25
CA LEU A 73 -0.21 1.56 2.31
C LEU A 73 0.78 1.17 3.41
N GLY A 74 2.04 1.04 3.05
CA GLY A 74 3.11 0.68 3.99
C GLY A 74 3.06 -0.76 4.49
N THR A 75 2.19 -1.60 3.94
CA THR A 75 2.02 -2.99 4.38
C THR A 75 2.93 -3.95 3.61
N ASN A 76 2.91 -5.20 4.01
CA ASN A 76 3.83 -6.25 3.59
C ASN A 76 3.06 -7.57 3.39
N PRO A 77 3.68 -8.63 2.80
CA PRO A 77 3.00 -9.90 2.55
C PRO A 77 2.45 -10.58 3.80
N TYR A 78 3.09 -10.41 4.96
CA TYR A 78 2.68 -11.07 6.21
C TYR A 78 1.29 -10.66 6.72
N ALA A 79 0.70 -9.60 6.16
CA ALA A 79 -0.69 -9.22 6.42
C ALA A 79 -1.71 -10.17 5.77
N TRP A 80 -1.27 -11.16 4.97
CA TRP A 80 -2.13 -12.05 4.20
C TRP A 80 -1.89 -13.53 4.48
N PRO A 81 -2.17 -14.03 5.69
CA PRO A 81 -1.85 -15.40 6.10
C PRO A 81 -2.40 -16.46 5.14
N SER A 82 -3.64 -16.31 4.64
CA SER A 82 -4.22 -17.28 3.70
C SER A 82 -3.53 -17.33 2.34
N LEU A 83 -2.93 -16.22 1.88
CA LEU A 83 -2.24 -16.17 0.59
C LEU A 83 -0.78 -16.65 0.68
N LEU A 84 -0.25 -16.76 1.89
CA LEU A 84 1.09 -17.32 2.16
C LEU A 84 1.05 -18.82 2.48
N ASP A 85 -0.15 -19.41 2.54
CA ASP A 85 -0.33 -20.85 2.68
C ASP A 85 0.04 -21.53 1.35
N PRO A 86 0.95 -22.53 1.34
CA PRO A 86 1.31 -23.26 0.14
C PRO A 86 0.12 -23.92 -0.58
N ASP A 87 -0.95 -24.22 0.14
CA ASP A 87 -2.16 -24.86 -0.38
C ASP A 87 -3.28 -23.87 -0.70
N CYS A 88 -2.98 -22.56 -0.76
CA CYS A 88 -4.01 -21.52 -0.98
C CYS A 88 -4.67 -21.59 -2.38
N GLY A 89 -4.08 -22.27 -3.35
CA GLY A 89 -4.65 -22.48 -4.69
C GLY A 89 -4.69 -21.21 -5.56
N VAL A 90 -3.98 -20.15 -5.19
CA VAL A 90 -3.94 -18.86 -5.91
C VAL A 90 -2.48 -18.40 -6.03
N ARG A 91 -2.02 -18.14 -7.25
CA ARG A 91 -0.71 -17.53 -7.48
C ARG A 91 -0.78 -16.03 -7.29
N VAL A 92 -0.12 -15.51 -6.25
CA VAL A 92 -0.09 -14.07 -5.96
C VAL A 92 1.16 -13.44 -6.57
N VAL A 93 1.00 -12.27 -7.18
CA VAL A 93 2.07 -11.34 -7.51
C VAL A 93 1.74 -9.98 -6.90
N SER A 94 2.73 -9.34 -6.26
CA SER A 94 2.54 -8.08 -5.54
C SER A 94 3.87 -7.36 -5.36
N TRP A 95 3.83 -6.17 -4.78
CA TRP A 95 5.03 -5.39 -4.47
C TRP A 95 4.84 -4.57 -3.19
N ASN A 96 5.94 -4.14 -2.61
CA ASN A 96 5.93 -3.15 -1.55
C ASN A 96 5.95 -1.74 -2.17
N HIS A 97 5.19 -0.82 -1.59
CA HIS A 97 5.14 0.56 -2.10
C HIS A 97 6.52 1.22 -2.14
N ARG A 98 6.69 2.19 -3.01
CA ARG A 98 7.90 3.00 -3.17
C ARG A 98 8.41 3.51 -1.83
N GLY A 99 9.68 3.24 -1.49
CA GLY A 99 10.32 3.59 -0.22
C GLY A 99 9.86 2.82 1.01
N VAL A 100 9.18 1.68 0.82
CA VAL A 100 8.67 0.81 1.88
C VAL A 100 9.18 -0.61 1.68
N GLY A 101 9.50 -1.31 2.78
CA GLY A 101 9.76 -2.74 2.81
C GLY A 101 10.81 -3.24 1.81
N GLY A 102 11.83 -2.43 1.52
CA GLY A 102 12.92 -2.74 0.58
C GLY A 102 12.73 -2.20 -0.83
N SER A 103 11.59 -1.59 -1.19
CA SER A 103 11.47 -0.82 -2.42
C SER A 103 12.23 0.50 -2.33
N ALA A 104 12.89 0.92 -3.41
CA ALA A 104 13.57 2.20 -3.47
C ALA A 104 12.58 3.37 -3.39
N ARG A 105 13.04 4.52 -2.90
CA ARG A 105 12.34 5.79 -3.10
C ARG A 105 12.55 6.25 -4.54
N PRO A 106 11.53 6.84 -5.20
CA PRO A 106 11.70 7.42 -6.51
C PRO A 106 12.71 8.58 -6.46
N THR A 107 13.36 8.85 -7.60
CA THR A 107 14.29 9.98 -7.72
C THR A 107 13.59 11.31 -7.49
N ASP A 108 12.37 11.45 -8.02
CA ASP A 108 11.46 12.54 -7.69
C ASP A 108 10.52 12.06 -6.56
N PRO A 109 10.64 12.59 -5.33
CA PRO A 109 9.87 12.11 -4.19
C PRO A 109 8.36 12.32 -4.34
N ASP A 110 7.90 13.20 -5.23
CA ASP A 110 6.48 13.45 -5.47
C ASP A 110 5.84 12.42 -6.41
N ARG A 111 6.63 11.54 -7.04
CA ARG A 111 6.13 10.44 -7.86
C ARG A 111 5.66 9.24 -7.01
N VAL A 112 4.61 9.48 -6.23
CA VAL A 112 4.02 8.51 -5.28
C VAL A 112 2.47 8.57 -5.27
N GLY A 113 1.89 9.06 -6.35
CA GLY A 113 0.44 9.11 -6.54
C GLY A 113 -0.15 7.79 -7.06
N GLN A 114 -1.44 7.79 -7.36
CA GLN A 114 -2.13 6.60 -7.88
C GLN A 114 -1.68 6.24 -9.30
N GLU A 115 -1.29 7.21 -10.11
CA GLU A 115 -0.74 6.97 -11.45
C GLU A 115 0.53 6.13 -11.36
N GLU A 116 1.46 6.53 -10.49
CA GLU A 116 2.69 5.80 -10.24
C GLU A 116 2.44 4.39 -9.66
N PHE A 117 1.46 4.23 -8.80
CA PHE A 117 1.10 2.90 -8.27
C PHE A 117 0.48 1.99 -9.34
N VAL A 118 -0.21 2.55 -10.34
CA VAL A 118 -0.65 1.81 -11.52
C VAL A 118 0.54 1.43 -12.42
N GLU A 119 1.51 2.33 -12.63
CA GLU A 119 2.75 2.01 -13.33
C GLU A 119 3.50 0.86 -12.66
N ASP A 120 3.60 0.89 -11.32
CA ASP A 120 4.22 -0.18 -10.52
C ASP A 120 3.49 -1.52 -10.70
N ALA A 121 2.15 -1.50 -10.63
CA ALA A 121 1.30 -2.67 -10.85
C ALA A 121 1.52 -3.29 -12.24
N LEU A 122 1.59 -2.46 -13.28
CA LEU A 122 1.86 -2.89 -14.65
C LEU A 122 3.25 -3.49 -14.79
N ALA A 123 4.28 -2.85 -14.22
CA ALA A 123 5.64 -3.37 -14.23
C ALA A 123 5.74 -4.77 -13.59
N VAL A 124 5.05 -4.98 -12.46
CA VAL A 124 5.00 -6.28 -11.77
C VAL A 124 4.27 -7.33 -12.62
N LEU A 125 3.17 -6.99 -13.28
CA LEU A 125 2.47 -7.89 -14.19
C LEU A 125 3.33 -8.27 -15.40
N ASP A 126 4.02 -7.29 -15.98
CA ASP A 126 4.85 -7.48 -17.17
C ASP A 126 6.07 -8.35 -16.85
N ASP A 127 6.74 -8.13 -15.71
CA ASP A 127 7.84 -8.97 -15.22
C ASP A 127 7.38 -10.42 -14.96
N ALA A 128 6.19 -10.59 -14.40
CA ALA A 128 5.60 -11.91 -14.17
C ALA A 128 5.07 -12.60 -15.44
N GLY A 129 5.11 -11.93 -16.60
CA GLY A 129 4.58 -12.45 -17.89
C GLY A 129 3.05 -12.58 -17.89
N VAL A 130 2.34 -11.81 -17.07
CA VAL A 130 0.88 -11.87 -16.91
C VAL A 130 0.21 -10.83 -17.79
N VAL A 131 -0.54 -11.28 -18.79
CA VAL A 131 -1.28 -10.40 -19.71
C VAL A 131 -2.51 -9.78 -19.03
N ALA A 132 -3.31 -10.61 -18.36
CA ALA A 132 -4.48 -10.17 -17.61
C ALA A 132 -4.74 -11.13 -16.44
N CYS A 133 -5.27 -10.62 -15.33
CA CYS A 133 -5.60 -11.41 -14.15
C CYS A 133 -6.70 -10.76 -13.31
N ALA A 134 -7.18 -11.48 -12.30
CA ALA A 134 -7.95 -10.87 -11.22
C ALA A 134 -7.06 -9.97 -10.37
N VAL A 135 -7.61 -8.87 -9.87
CA VAL A 135 -6.90 -7.89 -9.04
C VAL A 135 -7.59 -7.78 -7.68
N ALA A 136 -6.83 -7.96 -6.62
CA ALA A 136 -7.28 -7.67 -5.27
C ALA A 136 -6.70 -6.33 -4.79
N GLY A 137 -7.51 -5.53 -4.13
CA GLY A 137 -7.07 -4.31 -3.45
C GLY A 137 -7.45 -4.35 -1.98
N TRP A 138 -6.53 -3.98 -1.11
CA TRP A 138 -6.82 -3.76 0.31
C TRP A 138 -6.57 -2.31 0.69
N SER A 139 -7.53 -1.70 1.42
CA SER A 139 -7.39 -0.32 1.89
C SER A 139 -7.12 0.65 0.72
N ILE A 140 -6.00 1.36 0.74
CA ILE A 140 -5.58 2.25 -0.34
C ILE A 140 -5.30 1.51 -1.66
N GLY A 141 -4.92 0.23 -1.60
CA GLY A 141 -4.74 -0.62 -2.78
C GLY A 141 -6.03 -0.81 -3.60
N VAL A 142 -7.20 -0.58 -2.99
CA VAL A 142 -8.48 -0.53 -3.70
C VAL A 142 -8.51 0.60 -4.73
N ASN A 143 -7.88 1.75 -4.42
CA ASN A 143 -7.76 2.85 -5.38
C ASN A 143 -6.92 2.45 -6.59
N THR A 144 -5.74 1.85 -6.34
CA THR A 144 -4.85 1.38 -7.41
C THR A 144 -5.54 0.32 -8.27
N MET A 145 -6.24 -0.62 -7.65
CA MET A 145 -7.01 -1.67 -8.32
C MET A 145 -8.08 -1.09 -9.25
N PHE A 146 -8.89 -0.14 -8.78
CA PHE A 146 -9.94 0.47 -9.60
C PHE A 146 -9.38 1.41 -10.65
N GLU A 147 -8.32 2.15 -10.36
CA GLU A 147 -7.64 2.99 -11.34
C GLU A 147 -7.03 2.15 -12.47
N LEU A 148 -6.39 1.02 -12.14
CA LEU A 148 -5.92 0.05 -13.12
C LEU A 148 -7.08 -0.48 -13.98
N ALA A 149 -8.21 -0.84 -13.38
CA ALA A 149 -9.35 -1.38 -14.10
C ALA A 149 -10.00 -0.37 -15.07
N VAL A 150 -9.95 0.93 -14.74
CA VAL A 150 -10.49 1.99 -15.61
C VAL A 150 -9.50 2.39 -16.69
N THR A 151 -8.22 2.47 -16.38
CA THR A 151 -7.18 2.95 -17.32
C THR A 151 -6.62 1.85 -18.21
N ARG A 152 -6.68 0.59 -17.77
CA ARG A 152 -6.16 -0.61 -18.45
C ARG A 152 -7.13 -1.79 -18.31
N PRO A 153 -8.38 -1.66 -18.77
CA PRO A 153 -9.40 -2.69 -18.59
C PRO A 153 -8.99 -4.05 -19.17
N GLU A 154 -8.16 -4.07 -20.20
CA GLU A 154 -7.64 -5.27 -20.84
C GLU A 154 -6.71 -6.09 -19.93
N ARG A 155 -6.20 -5.50 -18.85
CA ARG A 155 -5.33 -6.17 -17.88
C ARG A 155 -6.09 -6.82 -16.72
N VAL A 156 -7.42 -6.59 -16.61
CA VAL A 156 -8.22 -6.93 -15.43
C VAL A 156 -9.38 -7.84 -15.79
N THR A 157 -9.43 -9.02 -15.17
CA THR A 157 -10.49 -10.01 -15.39
C THR A 157 -11.53 -10.06 -14.26
N GLY A 158 -11.19 -9.55 -13.08
CA GLY A 158 -12.07 -9.48 -11.90
C GLY A 158 -11.49 -8.61 -10.81
N LEU A 159 -12.32 -8.13 -9.88
CA LEU A 159 -11.93 -7.18 -8.84
C LEU A 159 -12.37 -7.65 -7.45
N PHE A 160 -11.44 -7.68 -6.50
CA PHE A 160 -11.67 -8.00 -5.10
C PHE A 160 -11.30 -6.81 -4.20
N ALA A 161 -12.29 -6.03 -3.78
CA ALA A 161 -12.10 -4.84 -2.95
C ALA A 161 -12.27 -5.19 -1.46
N LEU A 162 -11.18 -5.19 -0.71
CA LEU A 162 -11.18 -5.49 0.73
C LEU A 162 -10.95 -4.21 1.54
N ALA A 163 -11.87 -3.90 2.46
CA ALA A 163 -11.73 -2.82 3.44
C ALA A 163 -11.18 -1.52 2.82
N GLY A 164 -11.74 -1.09 1.67
CA GLY A 164 -11.29 0.09 0.95
C GLY A 164 -12.36 0.66 0.02
N VAL A 165 -12.28 1.95 -0.25
CA VAL A 165 -13.22 2.68 -1.13
C VAL A 165 -12.53 3.12 -2.42
N PRO A 166 -13.24 3.17 -3.56
CA PRO A 166 -12.69 3.61 -4.84
C PRO A 166 -12.57 5.14 -4.91
N GLY A 167 -11.49 5.68 -4.35
CA GLY A 167 -11.22 7.12 -4.26
C GLY A 167 -11.78 7.81 -3.01
N GLU A 168 -11.30 9.04 -2.77
CA GLU A 168 -11.66 9.86 -1.58
C GLU A 168 -11.49 9.12 -0.23
N THR A 169 -10.46 8.31 -0.09
CA THR A 169 -10.23 7.44 1.07
C THR A 169 -10.33 8.20 2.41
N PHE A 170 -9.72 9.37 2.52
CA PHE A 170 -9.78 10.19 3.75
C PHE A 170 -11.19 10.69 4.07
N GLY A 171 -12.07 10.80 3.07
CA GLY A 171 -13.49 11.16 3.26
C GLY A 171 -14.34 10.03 3.85
N SER A 172 -13.85 8.78 3.82
CA SER A 172 -14.50 7.62 4.42
C SER A 172 -14.07 7.37 5.87
N MET A 173 -12.87 7.84 6.26
CA MET A 173 -12.30 7.62 7.59
C MET A 173 -13.14 8.24 8.71
N GLY A 174 -13.24 7.51 9.84
CA GLY A 174 -13.93 7.98 11.05
C GLY A 174 -15.46 7.98 10.97
N ALA A 175 -16.07 7.38 9.95
CA ALA A 175 -17.52 7.28 9.85
C ALA A 175 -18.16 6.53 11.04
N PRO A 176 -17.65 5.39 11.50
CA PRO A 176 -18.17 4.70 12.68
C PRO A 176 -18.02 5.47 13.98
N LEU A 177 -17.14 6.47 14.01
CA LEU A 177 -16.94 7.37 15.15
C LEU A 177 -17.89 8.60 15.10
N PHE A 178 -18.89 8.57 14.22
CA PHE A 178 -19.88 9.63 14.02
C PHE A 178 -19.26 10.98 13.61
N ILE A 179 -18.02 10.98 13.07
CA ILE A 179 -17.41 12.21 12.55
C ILE A 179 -18.21 12.68 11.33
N PRO A 180 -18.71 13.94 11.31
CA PRO A 180 -19.45 14.48 10.17
C PRO A 180 -18.61 14.41 8.88
N ARG A 181 -19.23 14.09 7.75
CA ARG A 181 -18.56 13.87 6.47
C ARG A 181 -17.63 15.01 6.06
N PHE A 182 -18.07 16.27 6.26
CA PHE A 182 -17.27 17.45 5.92
C PHE A 182 -15.98 17.59 6.75
N ALA A 183 -15.93 16.99 7.95
CA ALA A 183 -14.79 17.07 8.87
C ALA A 183 -13.79 15.90 8.70
N ARG A 184 -14.20 14.78 8.09
CA ARG A 184 -13.36 13.56 8.01
C ARG A 184 -12.06 13.80 7.26
N LYS A 185 -12.11 14.29 6.02
CA LYS A 185 -10.93 14.58 5.20
C LYS A 185 -10.00 15.62 5.83
N PRO A 186 -10.48 16.77 6.33
CA PRO A 186 -9.64 17.72 7.05
C PRO A 186 -8.95 17.13 8.29
N ILE A 187 -9.67 16.35 9.10
CA ILE A 187 -9.10 15.71 10.31
C ILE A 187 -8.03 14.69 9.90
N ALA A 188 -8.34 13.76 8.98
CA ALA A 188 -7.39 12.75 8.52
C ALA A 188 -6.13 13.40 7.92
N THR A 189 -6.29 14.46 7.13
CA THR A 189 -5.17 15.23 6.57
C THR A 189 -4.33 15.91 7.66
N ALA A 190 -4.97 16.49 8.68
CA ALA A 190 -4.26 17.11 9.79
C ALA A 190 -3.46 16.06 10.59
N VAL A 191 -4.04 14.89 10.86
CA VAL A 191 -3.35 13.78 11.53
C VAL A 191 -2.17 13.30 10.69
N ALA A 192 -2.34 13.10 9.39
CA ALA A 192 -1.25 12.69 8.51
C ALA A 192 -0.12 13.73 8.51
N ARG A 193 -0.42 15.03 8.41
CA ARG A 193 0.60 16.10 8.48
C ARG A 193 1.33 16.14 9.83
N LEU A 194 0.60 15.96 10.93
CA LEU A 194 1.20 15.91 12.26
C LEU A 194 2.16 14.71 12.39
N LEU A 195 1.76 13.54 11.88
CA LEU A 195 2.63 12.37 11.84
C LEU A 195 3.89 12.63 11.01
N GLY A 196 3.80 13.35 9.90
CA GLY A 196 4.95 13.78 9.11
C GLY A 196 5.91 14.69 9.88
N LEU A 197 5.38 15.65 10.66
CA LEU A 197 6.18 16.58 11.47
C LEU A 197 6.93 15.89 12.62
N VAL A 198 6.31 14.89 13.26
CA VAL A 198 6.92 14.14 14.37
C VAL A 198 7.61 12.85 13.88
N GLY A 199 7.66 12.63 12.58
CA GLY A 199 8.02 11.35 11.94
C GLY A 199 9.38 10.81 12.34
N ASN A 200 10.43 11.61 12.25
CA ASN A 200 11.80 11.15 12.54
C ASN A 200 12.02 10.73 14.00
N PRO A 201 11.63 11.49 15.05
CA PRO A 201 11.73 11.00 16.42
C PRO A 201 10.82 9.80 16.68
N LEU A 202 9.63 9.77 16.12
CA LEU A 202 8.71 8.65 16.26
C LEU A 202 9.28 7.37 15.63
N HIS A 203 9.80 7.45 14.41
CA HIS A 203 10.42 6.32 13.72
C HIS A 203 11.60 5.73 14.50
N ARG A 204 12.47 6.55 15.11
CA ARG A 204 13.58 6.07 15.96
C ARG A 204 13.12 5.21 17.14
N VAL A 205 11.91 5.47 17.64
CA VAL A 205 11.30 4.68 18.70
C VAL A 205 10.62 3.44 18.12
N THR A 206 9.76 3.61 17.13
CA THR A 206 8.95 2.51 16.55
C THR A 206 9.79 1.44 15.89
N SER A 207 10.85 1.82 15.16
CA SER A 207 11.76 0.87 14.51
C SER A 207 12.59 -0.01 15.46
N ARG A 208 12.68 0.39 16.75
CA ARG A 208 13.38 -0.36 17.80
C ARG A 208 12.44 -1.12 18.73
N LEU A 209 11.12 -0.97 18.56
CA LEU A 209 10.14 -1.68 19.36
C LEU A 209 10.15 -3.16 19.01
N GLU A 210 10.51 -3.98 19.99
CA GLU A 210 10.27 -5.42 19.90
C GLU A 210 8.79 -5.68 20.16
N ILE A 211 8.09 -6.15 19.10
CA ILE A 211 6.67 -6.52 19.21
C ILE A 211 6.59 -7.91 19.85
N GLY A 212 6.75 -7.93 21.18
CA GLY A 212 6.55 -9.14 21.97
C GLY A 212 5.05 -9.55 21.99
N PRO A 213 4.74 -10.75 22.54
CA PRO A 213 3.37 -11.27 22.59
C PRO A 213 2.38 -10.33 23.26
N CYS A 214 2.78 -9.65 24.35
CA CYS A 214 1.91 -8.70 25.06
C CYS A 214 1.60 -7.45 24.20
N ALA A 215 2.61 -6.88 23.53
CA ALA A 215 2.40 -5.71 22.66
C ALA A 215 1.54 -6.07 21.45
N GLY A 216 1.75 -7.24 20.84
CA GLY A 216 0.91 -7.75 19.77
C GLY A 216 -0.56 -7.86 20.20
N ARG A 217 -0.83 -8.44 21.37
CA ARG A 217 -2.19 -8.55 21.92
C ARG A 217 -2.84 -7.18 22.18
N VAL A 218 -2.11 -6.22 22.68
CA VAL A 218 -2.65 -4.86 22.88
C VAL A 218 -3.12 -4.27 21.54
N VAL A 219 -2.37 -4.42 20.47
CA VAL A 219 -2.75 -3.93 19.14
C VAL A 219 -3.96 -4.69 18.60
N THR A 220 -3.94 -6.03 18.64
CA THR A 220 -5.02 -6.89 18.10
C THR A 220 -6.28 -6.90 18.97
N HIS A 221 -6.29 -6.23 20.11
CA HIS A 221 -7.46 -6.06 20.99
C HIS A 221 -7.77 -4.57 21.25
N SER A 222 -7.16 -3.66 20.47
CA SER A 222 -7.33 -2.21 20.64
C SER A 222 -8.70 -1.68 20.18
N GLY A 223 -9.47 -2.47 19.45
CA GLY A 223 -10.68 -2.04 18.74
C GLY A 223 -10.37 -1.39 17.37
N PHE A 224 -9.14 -0.98 17.14
CA PHE A 224 -8.64 -0.60 15.81
C PHE A 224 -8.36 -1.86 14.96
N MET A 225 -7.77 -2.87 15.58
CA MET A 225 -7.68 -4.24 15.08
C MET A 225 -8.39 -5.16 16.08
N LEU A 226 -9.08 -6.17 15.59
CA LEU A 226 -9.72 -7.21 16.40
C LEU A 226 -8.81 -8.44 16.52
N PRO A 227 -9.14 -9.43 17.36
CA PRO A 227 -8.34 -10.64 17.52
C PRO A 227 -8.08 -11.33 16.19
N VAL A 228 -6.82 -11.62 15.93
CA VAL A 228 -6.34 -12.27 14.70
C VAL A 228 -6.19 -13.77 14.89
N THR A 229 -6.26 -14.52 13.80
CA THR A 229 -6.16 -15.99 13.81
C THR A 229 -4.71 -16.45 13.99
N ASP A 230 -3.75 -15.73 13.40
CA ASP A 230 -2.31 -16.03 13.45
C ASP A 230 -1.56 -14.87 14.14
N GLU A 231 -1.39 -14.97 15.46
CA GLU A 231 -0.68 -13.95 16.25
C GLU A 231 0.81 -13.82 15.87
N PRO A 232 1.58 -14.89 15.61
CA PRO A 232 2.97 -14.80 15.16
C PRO A 232 3.11 -13.98 13.87
N LEU A 233 2.32 -14.31 12.84
CA LEU A 233 2.36 -13.63 11.55
C LEU A 233 1.89 -12.18 11.66
N ALA A 234 0.88 -11.92 12.49
CA ALA A 234 0.42 -10.56 12.76
C ALA A 234 1.51 -9.69 13.41
N ARG A 235 2.27 -10.25 14.38
CA ARG A 235 3.40 -9.53 14.99
C ARG A 235 4.50 -9.23 13.97
N LEU A 236 4.78 -10.17 13.07
CA LEU A 236 5.73 -9.96 11.98
C LEU A 236 5.24 -8.84 11.03
N ALA A 237 3.96 -8.88 10.62
CA ALA A 237 3.36 -7.84 9.79
C ALA A 237 3.43 -6.45 10.44
N ILE A 238 3.13 -6.36 11.75
CA ILE A 238 3.21 -5.10 12.52
C ILE A 238 4.67 -4.63 12.62
N ARG A 239 5.60 -5.52 12.92
CA ARG A 239 7.02 -5.19 13.02
C ARG A 239 7.54 -4.62 11.70
N GLU A 240 7.29 -5.31 10.59
CA GLU A 240 7.70 -4.85 9.26
C GLU A 240 7.05 -3.49 8.89
N PHE A 241 5.76 -3.30 9.21
CA PHE A 241 5.10 -2.02 9.02
C PHE A 241 5.80 -0.88 9.79
N LEU A 242 6.22 -1.12 11.03
CA LEU A 242 6.90 -0.14 11.87
C LEU A 242 8.33 0.20 11.42
N THR A 243 8.91 -0.57 10.50
CA THR A 243 10.19 -0.21 9.84
C THR A 243 10.03 0.91 8.82
N THR A 244 8.82 1.17 8.35
CA THR A 244 8.56 2.27 7.42
C THR A 244 8.79 3.62 8.11
N PRO A 245 9.65 4.50 7.56
CA PRO A 245 9.83 5.84 8.11
C PRO A 245 8.51 6.60 8.17
N THR A 246 8.15 7.11 9.35
CA THR A 246 6.82 7.70 9.59
C THR A 246 6.59 8.96 8.75
N ASP A 247 7.63 9.75 8.50
CA ASP A 247 7.59 10.90 7.59
C ASP A 247 7.28 10.47 6.15
N TRP A 248 7.92 9.41 5.69
CA TRP A 248 7.67 8.85 4.36
C TRP A 248 6.27 8.23 4.24
N TYR A 249 5.84 7.46 5.24
CA TYR A 249 4.46 6.96 5.29
C TYR A 249 3.44 8.08 5.19
N SER A 250 3.67 9.18 5.93
CA SER A 250 2.85 10.38 5.91
C SER A 250 2.79 11.04 4.54
N HIS A 251 3.95 11.12 3.85
CA HIS A 251 4.05 11.65 2.49
C HIS A 251 3.22 10.82 1.51
N LEU A 252 3.36 9.50 1.51
CA LEU A 252 2.56 8.58 0.72
C LEU A 252 1.05 8.71 1.01
N ALA A 253 0.68 8.80 2.29
CA ALA A 253 -0.71 8.93 2.71
C ALA A 253 -1.34 10.25 2.24
N LEU A 254 -0.59 11.35 2.31
CA LEU A 254 -1.04 12.66 1.83
C LEU A 254 -1.18 12.66 0.30
N ALA A 255 -0.24 12.11 -0.45
CA ALA A 255 -0.35 11.96 -1.90
C ALA A 255 -1.60 11.16 -2.28
N SER A 256 -1.83 10.02 -1.61
CA SER A 256 -3.01 9.18 -1.83
C SER A 256 -4.33 9.89 -1.47
N SER A 257 -4.31 10.85 -0.53
CA SER A 257 -5.50 11.62 -0.14
C SER A 257 -6.01 12.58 -1.24
N LEU A 258 -5.18 12.85 -2.23
CA LEU A 258 -5.52 13.71 -3.38
C LEU A 258 -6.30 12.94 -4.45
N HIS A 259 -6.29 11.61 -4.40
CA HIS A 259 -6.97 10.78 -5.38
C HIS A 259 -8.49 11.00 -5.36
N ALA A 260 -9.02 11.34 -6.53
CA ALA A 260 -10.44 11.56 -6.74
C ALA A 260 -11.21 10.23 -6.81
N ARG A 261 -12.54 10.30 -6.83
CA ARG A 261 -13.38 9.12 -7.04
C ARG A 261 -13.21 8.57 -8.44
N VAL A 262 -13.01 7.26 -8.52
CA VAL A 262 -12.94 6.54 -9.80
C VAL A 262 -14.35 6.40 -10.41
N PRO A 263 -14.51 6.57 -11.74
CA PRO A 263 -15.77 6.36 -12.42
C PRO A 263 -16.10 4.85 -12.53
N LEU A 264 -16.98 4.36 -11.66
CA LEU A 264 -17.27 2.92 -11.54
C LEU A 264 -18.20 2.37 -12.63
N HIS A 265 -18.88 3.23 -13.39
CA HIS A 265 -19.87 2.82 -14.40
C HIS A 265 -19.26 2.08 -15.60
N SER A 266 -17.94 2.20 -15.81
CA SER A 266 -17.20 1.50 -16.88
C SER A 266 -16.71 0.11 -16.44
N ILE A 267 -16.92 -0.28 -15.20
CA ILE A 267 -16.48 -1.59 -14.67
C ILE A 267 -17.52 -2.65 -15.07
N ASP A 268 -17.10 -3.61 -15.88
CA ASP A 268 -17.95 -4.72 -16.35
C ASP A 268 -17.47 -6.12 -15.90
N VAL A 269 -16.35 -6.20 -15.23
CA VAL A 269 -15.82 -7.48 -14.73
C VAL A 269 -16.47 -7.90 -13.40
N PRO A 270 -16.50 -9.21 -13.07
CA PRO A 270 -16.94 -9.68 -11.76
C PRO A 270 -16.23 -8.93 -10.65
N THR A 271 -17.01 -8.37 -9.74
CA THR A 271 -16.46 -7.56 -8.64
C THR A 271 -17.01 -8.06 -7.30
N THR A 272 -16.17 -8.13 -6.27
CA THR A 272 -16.59 -8.42 -4.89
C THR A 272 -16.06 -7.34 -3.96
N PHE A 273 -16.95 -6.74 -3.16
CA PHE A 273 -16.59 -5.86 -2.06
C PHE A 273 -16.74 -6.58 -0.74
N VAL A 274 -15.71 -6.57 0.09
CA VAL A 274 -15.71 -7.14 1.43
C VAL A 274 -15.40 -6.06 2.45
N ALA A 275 -16.38 -5.70 3.25
CA ALA A 275 -16.31 -4.60 4.22
C ALA A 275 -16.26 -5.13 5.66
N GLY A 276 -15.49 -4.48 6.52
CA GLY A 276 -15.54 -4.70 7.96
C GLY A 276 -16.62 -3.83 8.61
N ARG A 277 -17.49 -4.46 9.41
CA ARG A 277 -18.56 -3.74 10.14
C ARG A 277 -18.01 -2.67 11.08
N TYR A 278 -16.84 -2.92 11.66
CA TYR A 278 -16.21 -2.05 12.67
C TYR A 278 -15.00 -1.28 12.10
N ASP A 279 -14.88 -1.24 10.77
CA ASP A 279 -13.79 -0.55 10.09
C ASP A 279 -13.92 0.97 10.26
N VAL A 280 -12.93 1.57 10.96
CA VAL A 280 -12.87 3.03 11.19
C VAL A 280 -12.14 3.78 10.08
N LEU A 281 -11.45 3.07 9.17
CA LEU A 281 -10.71 3.66 8.07
C LEU A 281 -11.47 3.65 6.74
N ALA A 282 -12.21 2.57 6.46
CA ALA A 282 -13.03 2.42 5.26
C ALA A 282 -14.47 2.08 5.65
N ALA A 283 -15.35 3.06 5.65
CA ALA A 283 -16.73 2.88 6.10
C ALA A 283 -17.47 1.85 5.24
N SER A 284 -18.08 0.85 5.89
CA SER A 284 -18.86 -0.21 5.21
C SER A 284 -20.00 0.36 4.36
N HIS A 285 -20.63 1.46 4.81
CA HIS A 285 -21.67 2.15 4.05
C HIS A 285 -21.14 2.74 2.74
N ASP A 286 -19.96 3.36 2.75
CA ASP A 286 -19.37 3.94 1.55
C ASP A 286 -18.96 2.85 0.55
N MET A 287 -18.48 1.70 1.04
CA MET A 287 -18.19 0.51 0.21
C MET A 287 -19.47 -0.08 -0.40
N ARG A 288 -20.55 -0.18 0.37
CA ARG A 288 -21.86 -0.64 -0.13
C ARG A 288 -22.35 0.28 -1.25
N THR A 289 -22.36 1.59 -1.02
CA THR A 289 -22.78 2.58 -2.03
C THR A 289 -21.92 2.51 -3.29
N ALA A 290 -20.63 2.20 -3.16
CA ALA A 290 -19.75 1.99 -4.31
C ALA A 290 -20.11 0.70 -5.07
N SER A 291 -20.39 -0.40 -4.37
CA SER A 291 -20.78 -1.68 -4.99
C SER A 291 -22.08 -1.57 -5.78
N GLU A 292 -23.06 -0.82 -5.30
CA GLU A 292 -24.36 -0.59 -5.96
C GLU A 292 -24.23 0.12 -7.33
N ARG A 293 -23.06 0.70 -7.62
CA ARG A 293 -22.76 1.42 -8.89
C ARG A 293 -22.12 0.52 -9.93
N ILE A 294 -21.81 -0.73 -9.61
CA ILE A 294 -21.22 -1.73 -10.50
C ILE A 294 -22.24 -2.88 -10.65
N PRO A 295 -22.84 -3.08 -11.84
CA PRO A 295 -23.91 -4.08 -12.00
C PRO A 295 -23.50 -5.52 -11.65
N SER A 296 -22.23 -5.88 -11.87
CA SER A 296 -21.68 -7.21 -11.59
C SER A 296 -21.17 -7.38 -10.16
N ALA A 297 -21.28 -6.36 -9.30
CA ALA A 297 -20.70 -6.38 -7.97
C ALA A 297 -21.54 -7.17 -6.96
N GLN A 298 -20.82 -7.89 -6.10
CA GLN A 298 -21.35 -8.46 -4.86
C GLN A 298 -20.77 -7.66 -3.67
N TYR A 299 -21.59 -7.49 -2.64
CA TYR A 299 -21.20 -6.84 -1.40
C TYR A 299 -21.38 -7.79 -0.22
N VAL A 300 -20.33 -7.96 0.57
CA VAL A 300 -20.35 -8.77 1.79
C VAL A 300 -19.82 -7.91 2.94
N GLU A 301 -20.52 -7.93 4.08
CA GLU A 301 -20.08 -7.30 5.31
C GLU A 301 -19.75 -8.37 6.35
N LEU A 302 -18.51 -8.39 6.84
CA LEU A 302 -18.05 -9.29 7.87
C LEU A 302 -17.94 -8.59 9.24
N PRO A 303 -18.15 -9.31 10.35
CA PRO A 303 -17.95 -8.76 11.70
C PRO A 303 -16.45 -8.68 12.02
N GLY A 304 -15.79 -7.66 11.50
CA GLY A 304 -14.36 -7.42 11.65
C GLY A 304 -14.03 -5.94 11.46
N SER A 305 -12.75 -5.60 11.65
CA SER A 305 -12.20 -4.25 11.49
C SER A 305 -11.63 -4.04 10.08
N HIS A 306 -10.66 -3.12 9.96
CA HIS A 306 -9.91 -2.87 8.73
C HIS A 306 -8.99 -4.03 8.29
N PHE A 307 -8.70 -4.95 9.19
CA PHE A 307 -7.71 -6.04 9.02
C PHE A 307 -8.37 -7.40 8.83
N LEU A 308 -9.47 -7.43 8.06
CA LEU A 308 -10.29 -8.63 7.82
C LEU A 308 -9.50 -9.84 7.35
N GLN A 309 -8.49 -9.65 6.51
CA GLN A 309 -7.64 -10.73 6.00
C GLN A 309 -6.78 -11.40 7.09
N MET A 310 -6.57 -10.73 8.23
CA MET A 310 -5.87 -11.27 9.39
C MET A 310 -6.84 -11.77 10.47
N GLU A 311 -8.00 -11.13 10.60
CA GLU A 311 -9.02 -11.45 11.59
C GLU A 311 -9.92 -12.60 11.15
N LYS A 312 -10.22 -12.67 9.85
CA LYS A 312 -11.14 -13.60 9.18
C LYS A 312 -10.51 -14.22 7.92
N PRO A 313 -9.28 -14.78 8.02
CA PRO A 313 -8.52 -15.20 6.85
C PRO A 313 -9.26 -16.23 5.99
N ARG A 314 -9.97 -17.17 6.61
CA ARG A 314 -10.71 -18.23 5.89
C ARG A 314 -11.91 -17.67 5.14
N GLU A 315 -12.68 -16.81 5.78
CA GLU A 315 -13.87 -16.18 5.17
C GLU A 315 -13.46 -15.26 4.01
N VAL A 316 -12.42 -14.44 4.20
CA VAL A 316 -11.89 -13.57 3.13
C VAL A 316 -11.36 -14.39 1.96
N HIS A 317 -10.63 -15.47 2.25
CA HIS A 317 -10.09 -16.35 1.21
C HIS A 317 -11.20 -17.08 0.43
N ALA A 318 -12.22 -17.59 1.11
CA ALA A 318 -13.37 -18.23 0.45
C ALA A 318 -14.08 -17.27 -0.51
N LEU A 319 -14.31 -16.01 -0.11
CA LEU A 319 -14.90 -14.98 -0.97
C LEU A 319 -14.01 -14.61 -2.17
N LEU A 320 -12.68 -14.67 -2.00
CA LEU A 320 -11.75 -14.51 -3.11
C LEU A 320 -11.86 -15.65 -4.11
N LEU A 321 -11.90 -16.90 -3.64
CA LEU A 321 -12.07 -18.07 -4.51
C LEU A 321 -13.41 -18.02 -5.26
N GLU A 322 -14.50 -17.64 -4.59
CA GLU A 322 -15.82 -17.42 -5.24
C GLU A 322 -15.76 -16.36 -6.35
N LEU A 323 -14.96 -15.29 -6.18
CA LEU A 323 -14.72 -14.32 -7.24
C LEU A 323 -13.96 -14.97 -8.42
N LEU A 324 -12.89 -15.72 -8.14
CA LEU A 324 -12.08 -16.38 -9.18
C LEU A 324 -12.90 -17.40 -9.98
N ASP A 325 -13.81 -18.13 -9.33
CA ASP A 325 -14.76 -19.01 -10.00
C ASP A 325 -15.69 -18.24 -10.96
N ARG A 326 -16.20 -17.08 -10.53
CA ARG A 326 -17.02 -16.21 -11.42
C ARG A 326 -16.23 -15.64 -12.58
N VAL A 327 -14.93 -15.37 -12.40
CA VAL A 327 -14.04 -14.95 -13.48
C VAL A 327 -13.86 -16.09 -14.48
N ALA A 328 -13.57 -17.32 -14.01
CA ALA A 328 -13.38 -18.48 -14.86
C ALA A 328 -14.63 -18.84 -15.69
N LEU A 329 -15.84 -18.56 -15.19
CA LEU A 329 -17.09 -18.79 -15.91
C LEU A 329 -17.37 -17.76 -17.03
N ARG A 330 -16.62 -16.66 -17.09
CA ARG A 330 -16.76 -15.62 -18.13
C ARG A 330 -15.72 -15.70 -19.25
N GLY A 331 -14.60 -16.36 -19.00
CA GLY A 331 -13.51 -16.57 -19.97
C GLY A 331 -13.67 -17.87 -20.71
#